data_8dc2809b34fce2b80ab66652049fb660
#
_entry.id   8dc2809b34fce2b80ab66652049fb660
#
_cell.length_a   1.000
_cell.length_b   1.000
_cell.length_c   1.000
_cell.angle_alpha   90.00
_cell.angle_beta   90.00
_cell.angle_gamma   90.00
#
_symmetry.space_group_name_H-M   'P 1'
#
loop_
_entity.id
_entity.type
_entity.pdbx_description
1 polymer ?
#
loop_
_entity_poly.entity_id
_entity_poly.type
_entity_poly.pdbx_seq_one_letter_code
_entity_poly.pdbx_strand_id
1 'polypeptide(L)'
;MSRKPIPTRAPDQFTKLEIKPPKVKAAGAAAVIVAGKKVKEQAGLIRGGKALLKLNQFNGVDCPGCAWPDPDDERSLLGEYCENGAKAIAEEAINKSIDGEFFRLHSIQDLSLLSDYHLGQLGRIAEPLILLPEQNHYQPVSWDEAFSRIASELNLLQSPNEAVFYTSGRTSNE
;
A
#
# COMPACT_ATOMS: atom_id res chain seq x y z
N MET A 1 -15.70 17.01 -22.72
CA MET A 1 -14.77 18.04 -22.17
C MET A 1 -13.47 17.35 -21.83
N SER A 2 -12.34 17.79 -22.38
CA SER A 2 -11.04 17.19 -22.11
C SER A 2 -10.66 17.47 -20.64
N ARG A 3 -10.54 16.44 -19.80
CA ARG A 3 -9.96 16.58 -18.46
C ARG A 3 -8.55 17.12 -18.61
N LYS A 4 -8.26 18.28 -18.01
CA LYS A 4 -6.86 18.67 -17.84
C LYS A 4 -6.17 17.60 -17.02
N PRO A 5 -5.08 16.98 -17.49
CA PRO A 5 -4.37 15.98 -16.71
C PRO A 5 -3.91 16.62 -15.39
N ILE A 6 -4.11 15.91 -14.28
CA ILE A 6 -3.51 16.28 -13.00
C ILE A 6 -2.00 16.30 -13.23
N PRO A 7 -1.31 17.40 -12.93
CA PRO A 7 0.13 17.47 -13.16
C PRO A 7 0.81 16.42 -12.27
N THR A 8 1.26 15.34 -12.89
CA THR A 8 2.13 14.37 -12.23
C THR A 8 3.53 14.98 -12.15
N ARG A 9 3.94 15.40 -10.98
CA ARG A 9 5.32 15.83 -10.73
C ARG A 9 6.14 14.62 -10.33
N ALA A 10 7.39 14.56 -10.78
CA ALA A 10 8.29 13.51 -10.36
C ALA A 10 8.55 13.54 -8.84
N PRO A 11 8.69 12.40 -8.16
CA PRO A 11 8.88 12.33 -6.70
C PRO A 11 10.06 13.17 -6.17
N ASP A 12 11.11 13.35 -6.93
CA ASP A 12 12.28 14.17 -6.62
C ASP A 12 11.95 15.66 -6.43
N GLN A 13 10.88 16.14 -7.03
CA GLN A 13 10.42 17.53 -6.87
C GLN A 13 9.74 17.76 -5.52
N PHE A 14 9.31 16.72 -4.83
CA PHE A 14 8.56 16.82 -3.57
C PHE A 14 9.37 16.45 -2.34
N THR A 15 10.42 15.65 -2.49
CA THR A 15 11.03 14.96 -1.35
C THR A 15 12.39 15.49 -0.95
N LYS A 16 13.00 16.44 -1.66
CA LYS A 16 14.41 16.83 -1.47
C LYS A 16 15.31 15.60 -1.26
N LEU A 17 15.10 14.56 -2.09
CA LEU A 17 15.87 13.34 -2.02
C LEU A 17 17.35 13.66 -2.30
N GLU A 18 18.18 13.38 -1.33
CA GLU A 18 19.63 13.42 -1.50
C GLU A 18 20.12 12.06 -1.98
N ILE A 19 20.83 12.03 -3.09
CA ILE A 19 21.52 10.83 -3.55
C ILE A 19 22.74 10.65 -2.65
N LYS A 20 22.69 9.61 -1.81
CA LYS A 20 23.82 9.22 -0.96
C LYS A 20 24.63 8.13 -1.63
N PRO A 21 25.96 8.03 -1.37
CA PRO A 21 26.75 6.91 -1.84
C PRO A 21 26.11 5.57 -1.45
N PRO A 22 26.16 4.53 -2.29
CA PRO A 22 25.63 3.22 -1.95
C PRO A 22 26.32 2.67 -0.71
N LYS A 23 25.56 1.97 0.14
CA LYS A 23 26.12 1.32 1.32
C LYS A 23 27.05 0.20 0.89
N VAL A 24 28.22 0.12 1.52
CA VAL A 24 29.22 -0.93 1.27
C VAL A 24 28.75 -2.32 1.72
N LYS A 25 27.83 -2.37 2.70
CA LYS A 25 27.26 -3.62 3.24
C LYS A 25 25.75 -3.57 3.14
N ALA A 26 25.14 -4.66 2.67
CA ALA A 26 23.72 -4.92 2.68
C ALA A 26 23.40 -6.03 3.71
N ALA A 27 22.16 -6.05 4.19
CA ALA A 27 21.65 -7.03 5.17
C ALA A 27 22.34 -6.96 6.56
N GLY A 28 22.30 -8.04 7.33
CA GLY A 28 22.90 -8.13 8.66
C GLY A 28 22.17 -7.31 9.73
N ALA A 29 22.88 -6.99 10.82
CA ALA A 29 22.32 -6.33 11.99
C ALA A 29 21.65 -4.97 11.66
N ALA A 30 22.18 -4.22 10.69
CA ALA A 30 21.58 -2.96 10.28
C ALA A 30 20.19 -3.14 9.66
N ALA A 31 19.99 -4.16 8.84
CA ALA A 31 18.69 -4.49 8.25
C ALA A 31 17.67 -4.91 9.32
N VAL A 32 18.10 -5.71 10.30
CA VAL A 32 17.25 -6.13 11.43
C VAL A 32 16.79 -4.92 12.25
N ILE A 33 17.70 -3.99 12.55
CA ILE A 33 17.38 -2.77 13.31
C ILE A 33 16.40 -1.89 12.53
N VAL A 34 16.62 -1.69 11.23
CA VAL A 34 15.73 -0.88 10.37
C VAL A 34 14.36 -1.53 10.26
N ALA A 35 14.30 -2.85 10.02
CA ALA A 35 13.04 -3.60 9.97
C ALA A 35 12.27 -3.48 11.30
N GLY A 36 12.93 -3.74 12.44
CA GLY A 36 12.34 -3.62 13.76
C GLY A 36 11.83 -2.22 14.09
N LYS A 37 12.58 -1.19 13.67
CA LYS A 37 12.15 0.21 13.83
C LYS A 37 10.88 0.47 13.02
N LYS A 38 10.82 0.06 11.76
CA LYS A 38 9.66 0.24 10.90
C LYS A 38 8.43 -0.51 11.40
N VAL A 39 8.60 -1.74 11.82
CA VAL A 39 7.53 -2.54 12.42
C VAL A 39 6.96 -1.85 13.67
N LYS A 40 7.81 -1.35 14.54
CA LYS A 40 7.40 -0.61 15.74
C LYS A 40 6.65 0.68 15.38
N GLU A 41 7.15 1.46 14.43
CA GLU A 41 6.57 2.74 14.01
C GLU A 41 5.19 2.57 13.35
N GLN A 42 5.01 1.56 12.53
CA GLN A 42 3.79 1.34 11.76
C GLN A 42 2.74 0.55 12.54
N ALA A 43 3.09 -0.64 13.00
CA ALA A 43 2.17 -1.59 13.59
C ALA A 43 2.24 -1.70 15.12
N GLY A 44 3.24 -1.06 15.75
CA GLY A 44 3.53 -1.23 17.17
C GLY A 44 4.21 -2.58 17.47
N LEU A 45 4.74 -2.72 18.68
CA LEU A 45 5.54 -3.90 19.05
C LEU A 45 4.72 -5.20 19.06
N ILE A 46 3.53 -5.17 19.66
CA ILE A 46 2.71 -6.40 19.85
C ILE A 46 2.12 -6.86 18.53
N ARG A 47 1.40 -5.97 17.82
CA ARG A 47 0.77 -6.29 16.54
C ARG A 47 1.82 -6.62 15.49
N GLY A 48 2.84 -5.78 15.35
CA GLY A 48 3.91 -5.98 14.40
C GLY A 48 4.72 -7.25 14.66
N GLY A 49 5.02 -7.56 15.93
CA GLY A 49 5.67 -8.82 16.31
C GLY A 49 4.82 -10.04 15.93
N LYS A 50 3.51 -10.00 16.21
CA LYS A 50 2.58 -11.08 15.79
C LYS A 50 2.53 -11.21 14.26
N ALA A 51 2.49 -10.10 13.53
CA ALA A 51 2.48 -10.10 12.08
C ALA A 51 3.76 -10.75 11.51
N LEU A 52 4.94 -10.39 12.03
CA LEU A 52 6.21 -10.99 11.62
C LEU A 52 6.26 -12.49 11.88
N LEU A 53 5.73 -12.96 13.02
CA LEU A 53 5.69 -14.40 13.37
C LEU A 53 4.69 -15.19 12.51
N LYS A 54 3.76 -14.52 11.87
CA LYS A 54 2.78 -15.15 10.97
C LYS A 54 3.15 -15.05 9.50
N LEU A 55 4.11 -14.19 9.16
CA LEU A 55 4.52 -13.98 7.77
C LEU A 55 5.20 -15.22 7.22
N ASN A 56 4.72 -15.70 6.07
CA ASN A 56 5.21 -16.89 5.37
C ASN A 56 5.19 -18.17 6.22
N GLN A 57 4.26 -18.30 7.13
CA GLN A 57 4.06 -19.50 7.95
C GLN A 57 2.85 -20.31 7.46
N PHE A 58 2.83 -21.63 7.68
CA PHE A 58 1.74 -22.52 7.25
C PHE A 58 0.32 -22.05 7.67
N ASN A 59 0.20 -21.50 8.86
CA ASN A 59 -1.05 -20.94 9.38
C ASN A 59 -0.94 -19.40 9.49
N GLY A 60 -0.30 -18.78 8.55
CA GLY A 60 0.00 -17.38 8.51
C GLY A 60 -0.54 -16.69 7.27
N VAL A 61 0.17 -15.70 6.82
CA VAL A 61 -0.13 -14.91 5.62
C VAL A 61 1.10 -14.85 4.74
N ASP A 62 0.90 -14.84 3.44
CA ASP A 62 1.98 -14.68 2.48
C ASP A 62 2.57 -13.27 2.53
N CYS A 63 3.83 -13.17 2.14
CA CYS A 63 4.52 -11.89 2.15
C CYS A 63 3.95 -10.94 1.09
N PRO A 64 3.38 -9.79 1.47
CA PRO A 64 2.88 -8.82 0.50
C PRO A 64 4.01 -8.01 -0.19
N GLY A 65 5.26 -8.31 0.12
CA GLY A 65 6.41 -7.55 -0.38
C GLY A 65 6.84 -7.89 -1.81
N CYS A 66 6.68 -9.13 -2.22
CA CYS A 66 7.01 -9.62 -3.56
C CYS A 66 6.30 -10.94 -3.87
N ALA A 67 6.31 -11.32 -5.14
CA ALA A 67 5.71 -12.58 -5.60
C ALA A 67 6.70 -13.77 -5.59
N TRP A 68 7.74 -13.71 -4.78
CA TRP A 68 8.72 -14.79 -4.68
C TRP A 68 8.09 -15.97 -3.92
N PRO A 69 8.12 -17.19 -4.46
CA PRO A 69 7.54 -18.34 -3.80
C PRO A 69 8.30 -18.69 -2.52
N ASP A 70 7.54 -19.05 -1.50
CA ASP A 70 8.11 -19.55 -0.25
C ASP A 70 8.67 -20.97 -0.41
N PRO A 71 9.63 -21.40 0.44
CA PRO A 71 10.01 -22.78 0.53
C PRO A 71 8.83 -23.67 0.89
N ASP A 72 8.63 -24.77 0.17
CA ASP A 72 7.45 -25.61 0.34
C ASP A 72 7.43 -26.36 1.69
N ASP A 73 8.56 -26.82 2.18
CA ASP A 73 8.62 -27.84 3.25
C ASP A 73 9.29 -27.39 4.55
N GLU A 74 10.20 -26.42 4.52
CA GLU A 74 10.96 -26.01 5.70
C GLU A 74 10.75 -24.53 6.01
N ARG A 75 10.27 -24.24 7.21
CA ARG A 75 10.06 -22.86 7.68
C ARG A 75 10.70 -22.64 9.04
N SER A 76 11.36 -21.49 9.18
CA SER A 76 11.96 -21.10 10.43
C SER A 76 10.89 -20.70 11.45
N LEU A 77 10.98 -21.23 12.66
CA LEU A 77 10.12 -20.82 13.77
C LEU A 77 10.38 -19.39 14.26
N LEU A 78 11.52 -18.82 13.92
CA LEU A 78 11.91 -17.46 14.32
C LEU A 78 11.45 -16.38 13.35
N GLY A 79 10.95 -16.79 12.18
CA GLY A 79 10.43 -15.90 11.14
C GLY A 79 10.99 -16.19 9.76
N GLU A 80 10.17 -15.99 8.76
CA GLU A 80 10.45 -16.20 7.34
C GLU A 80 10.24 -14.86 6.58
N TYR A 81 11.17 -13.92 6.74
CA TYR A 81 11.04 -12.61 6.09
C TYR A 81 12.40 -11.94 5.85
N CYS A 82 12.47 -11.17 4.80
CA CYS A 82 13.55 -10.22 4.57
C CYS A 82 13.19 -8.82 5.12
N GLU A 83 14.11 -7.87 5.04
CA GLU A 83 13.87 -6.48 5.44
C GLU A 83 12.66 -5.86 4.73
N ASN A 84 12.50 -6.11 3.42
CA ASN A 84 11.37 -5.58 2.65
C ASN A 84 10.06 -6.24 3.05
N GLY A 85 10.04 -7.56 3.28
CA GLY A 85 8.86 -8.27 3.79
C GLY A 85 8.42 -7.77 5.16
N ALA A 86 9.37 -7.56 6.07
CA ALA A 86 9.08 -6.99 7.38
C ALA A 86 8.46 -5.58 7.28
N LYS A 87 8.95 -4.74 6.37
CA LYS A 87 8.36 -3.42 6.10
C LYS A 87 6.97 -3.53 5.48
N ALA A 88 6.78 -4.41 4.50
CA ALA A 88 5.51 -4.59 3.82
C ALA A 88 4.42 -5.07 4.79
N ILE A 89 4.70 -6.10 5.60
CA ILE A 89 3.72 -6.57 6.60
C ILE A 89 3.45 -5.53 7.69
N ALA A 90 4.42 -4.69 8.02
CA ALA A 90 4.22 -3.60 8.97
C ALA A 90 3.27 -2.53 8.42
N GLU A 91 3.36 -2.23 7.12
CA GLU A 91 2.43 -1.33 6.42
C GLU A 91 1.02 -1.93 6.36
N GLU A 92 0.88 -3.25 6.11
CA GLU A 92 -0.40 -3.94 6.16
C GLU A 92 -1.01 -3.96 7.56
N ALA A 93 -0.20 -4.10 8.59
CA ALA A 93 -0.61 -4.13 9.99
C ALA A 93 -0.70 -2.76 10.65
N ILE A 94 -0.67 -1.67 9.88
CA ILE A 94 -0.71 -0.29 10.43
C ILE A 94 -1.98 -0.05 11.25
N ASN A 95 -1.85 0.68 12.35
CA ASN A 95 -2.97 1.02 13.23
C ASN A 95 -3.77 2.25 12.77
N LYS A 96 -3.19 3.03 11.86
CA LYS A 96 -3.82 4.25 11.37
C LYS A 96 -4.77 3.93 10.22
N SER A 97 -5.90 4.59 10.19
CA SER A 97 -6.83 4.60 9.07
C SER A 97 -7.26 6.03 8.74
N ILE A 98 -7.62 6.24 7.50
CA ILE A 98 -8.24 7.46 7.00
C ILE A 98 -9.61 7.09 6.40
N ASP A 99 -10.57 7.96 6.61
CA ASP A 99 -11.98 7.77 6.25
C ASP A 99 -12.49 8.94 5.41
N GLY A 100 -13.79 8.96 5.13
CA GLY A 100 -14.44 10.01 4.36
C GLY A 100 -14.30 11.40 4.98
N GLU A 101 -14.21 11.50 6.30
CA GLU A 101 -14.01 12.79 6.97
C GLU A 101 -12.63 13.37 6.64
N PHE A 102 -11.59 12.53 6.64
CA PHE A 102 -10.26 12.96 6.19
C PHE A 102 -10.30 13.49 4.76
N PHE A 103 -10.96 12.77 3.83
CA PHE A 103 -11.03 13.16 2.42
C PHE A 103 -11.96 14.36 2.18
N ARG A 104 -12.90 14.61 3.07
CA ARG A 104 -13.72 15.84 3.05
C ARG A 104 -12.89 17.08 3.38
N LEU A 105 -11.87 16.93 4.22
CA LEU A 105 -11.01 18.03 4.69
C LEU A 105 -9.80 18.26 3.78
N HIS A 106 -9.40 17.27 2.99
CA HIS A 106 -8.19 17.33 2.16
C HIS A 106 -8.53 17.17 0.69
N SER A 107 -8.28 18.22 -0.09
CA SER A 107 -8.49 18.19 -1.53
C SER A 107 -7.44 17.31 -2.22
N ILE A 108 -7.73 16.92 -3.47
CA ILE A 108 -6.75 16.23 -4.33
C ILE A 108 -5.49 17.07 -4.51
N GLN A 109 -5.66 18.39 -4.61
CA GLN A 109 -4.53 19.31 -4.74
C GLN A 109 -3.65 19.27 -3.48
N ASP A 110 -4.24 19.26 -2.29
CA ASP A 110 -3.48 19.16 -1.03
C ASP A 110 -2.74 17.82 -0.95
N LEU A 111 -3.43 16.72 -1.27
CA LEU A 111 -2.83 15.38 -1.26
C LEU A 111 -1.74 15.24 -2.31
N SER A 112 -1.89 15.86 -3.49
CA SER A 112 -0.87 15.83 -4.55
C SER A 112 0.42 16.58 -4.21
N LEU A 113 0.41 17.42 -3.18
CA LEU A 113 1.61 18.07 -2.65
C LEU A 113 2.41 17.19 -1.68
N LEU A 114 1.83 16.09 -1.22
CA LEU A 114 2.52 15.14 -0.35
C LEU A 114 3.37 14.18 -1.20
N SER A 115 4.50 13.75 -0.64
CA SER A 115 5.27 12.65 -1.24
C SER A 115 4.56 11.32 -1.03
N ASP A 116 4.86 10.31 -1.88
CA ASP A 116 4.34 8.95 -1.75
C ASP A 116 4.61 8.36 -0.35
N TYR A 117 5.79 8.68 0.21
CA TYR A 117 6.12 8.29 1.57
C TYR A 117 5.16 8.88 2.61
N HIS A 118 4.85 10.17 2.51
CA HIS A 118 3.92 10.81 3.45
C HIS A 118 2.49 10.32 3.26
N LEU A 119 2.05 10.10 2.02
CA LEU A 119 0.74 9.50 1.73
C LEU A 119 0.63 8.12 2.39
N GLY A 120 1.65 7.27 2.26
CA GLY A 120 1.69 5.96 2.91
C GLY A 120 1.69 6.01 4.44
N GLN A 121 2.11 7.13 5.06
CA GLN A 121 2.10 7.31 6.52
C GLN A 121 0.75 7.79 7.08
N LEU A 122 -0.19 8.18 6.23
CA LEU A 122 -1.52 8.60 6.67
C LEU A 122 -2.33 7.44 7.24
N GLY A 123 -2.16 6.25 6.68
CA GLY A 123 -2.85 5.06 7.12
C GLY A 123 -3.59 4.35 5.99
N ARG A 124 -4.39 3.35 6.35
CA ARG A 124 -5.21 2.58 5.41
C ARG A 124 -6.51 3.33 5.11
N ILE A 125 -6.94 3.30 3.87
CA ILE A 125 -8.28 3.76 3.48
C ILE A 125 -9.30 2.77 4.07
N ALA A 126 -10.23 3.30 4.87
CA ALA A 126 -11.16 2.48 5.65
C ALA A 126 -12.46 2.12 4.90
N GLU A 127 -12.77 2.82 3.81
CA GLU A 127 -14.03 2.68 3.07
C GLU A 127 -13.85 3.00 1.59
N PRO A 128 -14.75 2.53 0.71
CA PRO A 128 -14.69 2.88 -0.70
C PRO A 128 -14.90 4.38 -0.91
N LEU A 129 -14.12 4.93 -1.82
CA LEU A 129 -14.15 6.34 -2.15
C LEU A 129 -14.33 6.54 -3.66
N ILE A 130 -15.07 7.57 -4.03
CA ILE A 130 -15.23 7.99 -5.41
C ILE A 130 -14.79 9.44 -5.61
N LEU A 131 -14.22 9.71 -6.76
CA LEU A 131 -14.00 11.06 -7.25
C LEU A 131 -14.91 11.31 -8.43
N LEU A 132 -15.90 12.17 -8.26
CA LEU A 132 -16.80 12.55 -9.34
C LEU A 132 -16.16 13.60 -10.27
N PRO A 133 -16.57 13.67 -11.56
CA PRO A 133 -16.14 14.74 -12.46
C PRO A 133 -16.36 16.11 -11.83
N GLU A 134 -15.39 17.01 -12.03
CA GLU A 134 -15.41 18.40 -11.55
C GLU A 134 -15.30 18.57 -10.04
N GLN A 135 -15.23 17.50 -9.26
CA GLN A 135 -14.94 17.55 -7.83
C GLN A 135 -13.44 17.46 -7.56
N ASN A 136 -13.04 18.05 -6.44
CA ASN A 136 -11.65 18.04 -5.98
C ASN A 136 -11.46 17.33 -4.63
N HIS A 137 -12.50 16.68 -4.12
CA HIS A 137 -12.49 15.88 -2.91
C HIS A 137 -13.07 14.49 -3.20
N TYR A 138 -12.43 13.46 -2.65
CA TYR A 138 -13.04 12.13 -2.64
C TYR A 138 -14.25 12.11 -1.73
N GLN A 139 -15.24 11.33 -2.11
CA GLN A 139 -16.47 11.11 -1.34
C GLN A 139 -16.60 9.63 -0.99
N PRO A 140 -17.00 9.30 0.25
CA PRO A 140 -17.30 7.91 0.60
C PRO A 140 -18.54 7.44 -0.14
N VAL A 141 -18.53 6.17 -0.53
CA VAL A 141 -19.67 5.46 -1.11
C VAL A 141 -19.82 4.10 -0.43
N SER A 142 -21.00 3.53 -0.49
CA SER A 142 -21.19 2.16 -0.01
C SER A 142 -20.49 1.14 -0.91
N TRP A 143 -20.18 -0.04 -0.36
CA TRP A 143 -19.65 -1.14 -1.16
C TRP A 143 -20.61 -1.53 -2.30
N ASP A 144 -21.90 -1.54 -2.06
CA ASP A 144 -22.91 -1.88 -3.07
C ASP A 144 -22.91 -0.84 -4.21
N GLU A 145 -22.79 0.44 -3.88
CA GLU A 145 -22.66 1.48 -4.90
C GLU A 145 -21.35 1.36 -5.68
N ALA A 146 -20.24 1.10 -5.01
CA ALA A 146 -18.94 0.91 -5.67
C ALA A 146 -18.99 -0.26 -6.65
N PHE A 147 -19.50 -1.42 -6.23
CA PHE A 147 -19.65 -2.58 -7.11
C PHE A 147 -20.64 -2.36 -8.25
N SER A 148 -21.76 -1.69 -7.98
CA SER A 148 -22.75 -1.37 -9.02
C SER A 148 -22.16 -0.46 -10.10
N ARG A 149 -21.36 0.52 -9.72
CA ARG A 149 -20.66 1.42 -10.67
C ARG A 149 -19.64 0.67 -11.50
N ILE A 150 -18.79 -0.16 -10.86
CA ILE A 150 -17.80 -0.98 -11.58
C ILE A 150 -18.51 -1.93 -12.56
N ALA A 151 -19.55 -2.62 -12.12
CA ALA A 151 -20.32 -3.51 -12.98
C ALA A 151 -20.95 -2.77 -14.17
N SER A 152 -21.48 -1.56 -13.93
CA SER A 152 -22.06 -0.73 -14.99
C SER A 152 -21.01 -0.34 -16.04
N GLU A 153 -19.83 0.10 -15.62
CA GLU A 153 -18.75 0.45 -16.56
C GLU A 153 -18.28 -0.76 -17.37
N LEU A 154 -18.12 -1.92 -16.73
CA LEU A 154 -17.72 -3.15 -17.41
C LEU A 154 -18.79 -3.63 -18.42
N ASN A 155 -20.08 -3.47 -18.10
CA ASN A 155 -21.19 -3.85 -18.98
C ASN A 155 -21.35 -2.90 -20.18
N LEU A 156 -20.79 -1.70 -20.15
CA LEU A 156 -20.79 -0.77 -21.28
C LEU A 156 -19.73 -1.09 -22.33
N LEU A 157 -18.77 -1.96 -22.02
CA LEU A 157 -17.73 -2.36 -22.96
C LEU A 157 -18.30 -3.16 -24.13
N GLN A 158 -17.83 -2.87 -25.32
CA GLN A 158 -18.24 -3.59 -26.54
C GLN A 158 -17.52 -4.94 -26.67
N SER A 159 -16.37 -5.08 -26.02
CA SER A 159 -15.55 -6.28 -26.03
C SER A 159 -14.78 -6.41 -24.71
N PRO A 160 -14.57 -7.65 -24.20
CA PRO A 160 -13.69 -7.88 -23.06
C PRO A 160 -12.26 -7.36 -23.28
N ASN A 161 -11.83 -7.21 -24.52
CA ASN A 161 -10.49 -6.70 -24.85
C ASN A 161 -10.32 -5.18 -24.60
N GLU A 162 -11.39 -4.48 -24.26
CA GLU A 162 -11.34 -3.07 -23.85
C GLU A 162 -10.98 -2.91 -22.36
N ALA A 163 -10.96 -3.99 -21.58
CA ALA A 163 -10.58 -3.99 -20.19
C ALA A 163 -9.20 -4.63 -19.99
N VAL A 164 -8.36 -3.99 -19.16
CA VAL A 164 -7.07 -4.53 -18.74
C VAL A 164 -7.03 -4.52 -17.21
N PHE A 165 -6.82 -5.68 -16.61
CA PHE A 165 -6.63 -5.84 -15.18
C PHE A 165 -5.13 -5.94 -14.88
N TYR A 166 -4.62 -5.01 -14.12
CA TYR A 166 -3.23 -4.99 -13.67
C TYR A 166 -3.15 -5.31 -12.18
N THR A 167 -2.33 -6.30 -11.83
CA THR A 167 -2.00 -6.62 -10.44
C THR A 167 -0.49 -6.53 -10.22
N SER A 168 -0.09 -6.19 -9.00
CA SER A 168 1.31 -6.22 -8.60
C SER A 168 1.60 -7.42 -7.71
N GLY A 169 2.88 -7.69 -7.40
CA GLY A 169 3.27 -8.72 -6.45
C GLY A 169 2.80 -8.50 -5.01
N ARG A 170 2.20 -7.35 -4.70
CA ARG A 170 1.59 -7.06 -3.39
C ARG A 170 0.12 -7.43 -3.29
N THR A 171 -0.45 -8.02 -4.32
CA THR A 171 -1.83 -8.48 -4.28
C THR A 171 -1.85 -9.84 -3.59
N SER A 172 -2.59 -9.94 -2.46
CA SER A 172 -2.80 -11.22 -1.81
C SER A 172 -3.83 -12.05 -2.57
N ASN A 173 -3.77 -13.37 -2.41
CA ASN A 173 -4.73 -14.31 -3.00
C ASN A 173 -5.90 -14.62 -2.06
N GLU A 174 -6.03 -13.91 -0.97
CA GLU A 174 -7.06 -14.10 0.05
C GLU A 174 -8.34 -13.33 -0.25
#